data_7232f39f59161cead7d9a15a25a6a576
#
_entry.id   7232f39f59161cead7d9a15a25a6a576
#
_cell.length_a   1.000
_cell.length_b   1.000
_cell.length_c   1.000
_cell.angle_alpha   90.00
_cell.angle_beta   90.00
_cell.angle_gamma   90.00
#
_symmetry.space_group_name_H-M   'P 1'
#
loop_
_entity.id
_entity.type
_entity.pdbx_description
1 polymer ?
#
loop_
_entity_poly.entity_id
_entity_poly.type
_entity_poly.pdbx_seq_one_letter_code
_entity_poly.pdbx_strand_id
1 'polypeptide(L)'
;MSLLRFAGRVLFSAYYVTDGYQLLTKPDQNADQIASTVDRVVPAVQSFLPPETADRVPEDARTWTRLLGLAQIIGGVAYATGIARRPGAVLLAAATLPRVIGASESKGRSGMLSQLALFGAAITATQDTAGRPSLAWRAEQSRAVAGKNAKKASEAVGRNLGQAEKNVK
;
A
#
# COMPACT_ATOMS: atom_id res chain seq x y z
N MET A 1 4.70 23.00 -1.98
CA MET A 1 3.87 21.95 -2.64
C MET A 1 3.09 22.62 -3.76
N SER A 2 3.01 22.06 -4.98
CA SER A 2 2.18 22.64 -6.01
C SER A 2 0.71 22.41 -5.67
N LEU A 3 -0.12 23.45 -5.75
CA LEU A 3 -1.58 23.39 -5.53
C LEU A 3 -2.24 22.33 -6.41
N LEU A 4 -1.76 22.17 -7.64
CA LEU A 4 -2.24 21.17 -8.58
C LEU A 4 -2.07 19.74 -8.05
N ARG A 5 -0.94 19.45 -7.43
CA ARG A 5 -0.65 18.12 -6.85
C ARG A 5 -1.52 17.85 -5.62
N PHE A 6 -1.81 18.89 -4.84
CA PHE A 6 -2.76 18.79 -3.72
C PHE A 6 -4.18 18.55 -4.22
N ALA A 7 -4.65 19.35 -5.17
CA ALA A 7 -5.97 19.19 -5.76
C ALA A 7 -6.17 17.80 -6.39
N GLY A 8 -5.19 17.31 -7.15
CA GLY A 8 -5.25 15.96 -7.73
C GLY A 8 -5.38 14.86 -6.68
N ARG A 9 -4.68 14.97 -5.54
CA ARG A 9 -4.80 14.01 -4.44
C ARG A 9 -6.17 14.04 -3.79
N VAL A 10 -6.69 15.24 -3.52
CA VAL A 10 -8.01 15.41 -2.90
C VAL A 10 -9.10 14.83 -3.81
N LEU A 11 -9.08 15.14 -5.11
CA LEU A 11 -10.03 14.60 -6.07
C LEU A 11 -9.96 13.08 -6.19
N PHE A 12 -8.74 12.54 -6.27
CA PHE A 12 -8.52 11.10 -6.30
C PHE A 12 -9.05 10.42 -5.04
N SER A 13 -8.73 10.98 -3.87
CA SER A 13 -9.19 10.45 -2.58
C SER A 13 -10.71 10.58 -2.41
N ALA A 14 -11.32 11.69 -2.85
CA ALA A 14 -12.75 11.91 -2.77
C ALA A 14 -13.54 10.83 -3.51
N TYR A 15 -13.04 10.40 -4.68
CA TYR A 15 -13.62 9.28 -5.40
C TYR A 15 -13.65 8.02 -4.52
N TYR A 16 -12.51 7.61 -3.94
CA TYR A 16 -12.42 6.39 -3.13
C TYR A 16 -13.22 6.47 -1.83
N VAL A 17 -13.25 7.63 -1.19
CA VAL A 17 -14.06 7.82 0.02
C VAL A 17 -15.55 7.70 -0.30
N THR A 18 -16.00 8.30 -1.40
CA THR A 18 -17.41 8.22 -1.83
C THR A 18 -17.77 6.79 -2.23
N ASP A 19 -16.93 6.13 -3.01
CA ASP A 19 -17.12 4.74 -3.43
C ASP A 19 -17.11 3.80 -2.21
N GLY A 20 -16.14 3.96 -1.30
CA GLY A 20 -16.06 3.19 -0.06
C GLY A 20 -17.29 3.37 0.85
N TYR A 21 -17.83 4.59 0.92
CA TYR A 21 -19.08 4.85 1.63
C TYR A 21 -20.26 4.08 1.01
N GLN A 22 -20.35 4.02 -0.32
CA GLN A 22 -21.39 3.24 -1.00
C GLN A 22 -21.25 1.74 -0.72
N LEU A 23 -20.01 1.20 -0.70
CA LEU A 23 -19.74 -0.19 -0.38
C LEU A 23 -20.15 -0.53 1.06
N LEU A 24 -19.99 0.39 2.00
CA LEU A 24 -20.41 0.21 3.40
C LEU A 24 -21.92 0.26 3.57
N THR A 25 -22.58 1.23 2.92
CA THR A 25 -24.00 1.50 3.14
C THR A 25 -24.92 0.63 2.28
N LYS A 26 -24.43 0.21 1.09
CA LYS A 26 -25.18 -0.61 0.14
C LYS A 26 -24.36 -1.83 -0.31
N PRO A 27 -23.95 -2.70 0.61
CA PRO A 27 -23.08 -3.83 0.27
C PRO A 27 -23.75 -4.80 -0.71
N ASP A 28 -25.07 -5.00 -0.61
CA ASP A 28 -25.82 -5.96 -1.43
C ASP A 28 -25.76 -5.62 -2.93
N GLN A 29 -25.78 -4.33 -3.26
CA GLN A 29 -25.71 -3.88 -4.66
C GLN A 29 -24.33 -4.08 -5.30
N ASN A 30 -23.30 -4.26 -4.47
CA ASN A 30 -21.91 -4.35 -4.93
C ASN A 30 -21.31 -5.75 -4.67
N ALA A 31 -21.94 -6.59 -3.84
CA ALA A 31 -21.45 -7.91 -3.50
C ALA A 31 -21.32 -8.82 -4.73
N ASP A 32 -22.30 -8.77 -5.64
CA ASP A 32 -22.30 -9.56 -6.88
C ASP A 32 -21.08 -9.30 -7.77
N GLN A 33 -20.54 -8.07 -7.72
CA GLN A 33 -19.38 -7.70 -8.53
C GLN A 33 -18.06 -8.36 -8.07
N ILE A 34 -18.01 -8.79 -6.82
CA ILE A 34 -16.81 -9.39 -6.23
C ILE A 34 -17.03 -10.84 -5.80
N ALA A 35 -18.27 -11.35 -5.88
CA ALA A 35 -18.60 -12.70 -5.44
C ALA A 35 -17.69 -13.75 -6.09
N SER A 36 -17.57 -13.74 -7.41
CA SER A 36 -16.70 -14.68 -8.14
C SER A 36 -15.22 -14.56 -7.74
N THR A 37 -14.78 -13.37 -7.34
CA THR A 37 -13.41 -13.15 -6.86
C THR A 37 -13.25 -13.69 -5.45
N VAL A 38 -14.23 -13.46 -4.57
CA VAL A 38 -14.23 -13.96 -3.18
C VAL A 38 -14.21 -15.50 -3.19
N ASP A 39 -15.06 -16.14 -4.00
CA ASP A 39 -15.13 -17.60 -4.14
C ASP A 39 -13.80 -18.25 -4.58
N ARG A 40 -12.97 -17.50 -5.32
CA ARG A 40 -11.64 -17.98 -5.75
C ARG A 40 -10.53 -17.66 -4.75
N VAL A 41 -10.58 -16.47 -4.16
CA VAL A 41 -9.49 -15.94 -3.32
C VAL A 41 -9.58 -16.49 -1.89
N VAL A 42 -10.78 -16.62 -1.33
CA VAL A 42 -10.95 -17.09 0.05
C VAL A 42 -10.35 -18.47 0.28
N PRO A 43 -10.65 -19.51 -0.54
CA PRO A 43 -10.02 -20.81 -0.35
C PRO A 43 -8.48 -20.78 -0.50
N ALA A 44 -7.98 -19.96 -1.43
CA ALA A 44 -6.55 -19.80 -1.60
C ALA A 44 -5.90 -19.16 -0.36
N VAL A 45 -6.51 -18.12 0.21
CA VAL A 45 -6.02 -17.48 1.44
C VAL A 45 -6.10 -18.45 2.63
N GLN A 46 -7.20 -19.17 2.77
CA GLN A 46 -7.37 -20.16 3.85
C GLN A 46 -6.30 -21.26 3.78
N SER A 47 -5.89 -21.68 2.58
CA SER A 47 -4.85 -22.71 2.40
C SER A 47 -3.45 -22.31 2.90
N PHE A 48 -3.16 -21.01 3.00
CA PHE A 48 -1.90 -20.48 3.52
C PHE A 48 -1.92 -20.17 5.02
N LEU A 49 -3.09 -20.23 5.66
CA LEU A 49 -3.27 -19.89 7.06
C LEU A 49 -3.32 -21.16 7.94
N PRO A 50 -2.86 -21.07 9.20
CA PRO A 50 -3.14 -22.14 10.19
C PRO A 50 -4.65 -22.36 10.34
N PRO A 51 -5.12 -23.60 10.61
CA PRO A 51 -6.55 -23.93 10.69
C PRO A 51 -7.34 -23.01 11.60
N GLU A 52 -6.79 -22.66 12.77
CA GLU A 52 -7.46 -21.78 13.76
C GLU A 52 -7.74 -20.35 13.24
N THR A 53 -6.98 -19.90 12.26
CA THR A 53 -7.15 -18.56 11.63
C THR A 53 -7.88 -18.64 10.30
N ALA A 54 -7.78 -19.76 9.60
CA ALA A 54 -8.50 -20.01 8.36
C ALA A 54 -10.01 -19.92 8.56
N ASP A 55 -10.54 -20.51 9.66
CA ASP A 55 -11.96 -20.51 10.03
C ASP A 55 -12.51 -19.09 10.34
N ARG A 56 -11.63 -18.12 10.58
CA ARG A 56 -12.02 -16.72 10.84
C ARG A 56 -12.12 -15.87 9.59
N VAL A 57 -11.66 -16.37 8.44
CA VAL A 57 -11.75 -15.65 7.18
C VAL A 57 -13.19 -15.64 6.71
N PRO A 58 -13.84 -14.47 6.54
CA PRO A 58 -15.21 -14.41 6.07
C PRO A 58 -15.34 -15.02 4.67
N GLU A 59 -16.36 -15.83 4.45
CA GLU A 59 -16.68 -16.41 3.15
C GLU A 59 -17.74 -15.60 2.40
N ASP A 60 -18.40 -14.69 3.11
CA ASP A 60 -19.51 -13.89 2.58
C ASP A 60 -19.01 -12.67 1.78
N ALA A 61 -19.43 -12.57 0.52
CA ALA A 61 -19.08 -11.45 -0.36
C ALA A 61 -19.57 -10.09 0.18
N ARG A 62 -20.68 -10.05 0.93
CA ARG A 62 -21.18 -8.82 1.57
C ARG A 62 -20.20 -8.30 2.63
N THR A 63 -19.65 -9.19 3.45
CA THR A 63 -18.64 -8.83 4.45
C THR A 63 -17.36 -8.32 3.79
N TRP A 64 -16.90 -8.99 2.74
CA TRP A 64 -15.77 -8.51 1.93
C TRP A 64 -16.03 -7.14 1.31
N THR A 65 -17.23 -6.90 0.78
CA THR A 65 -17.63 -5.59 0.23
C THR A 65 -17.49 -4.50 1.29
N ARG A 66 -17.95 -4.73 2.51
CA ARG A 66 -17.80 -3.78 3.63
C ARG A 66 -16.33 -3.55 4.02
N LEU A 67 -15.54 -4.61 4.10
CA LEU A 67 -14.11 -4.51 4.40
C LEU A 67 -13.36 -3.70 3.34
N LEU A 68 -13.67 -3.93 2.06
CA LEU A 68 -13.11 -3.15 0.96
C LEU A 68 -13.53 -1.68 1.04
N GLY A 69 -14.81 -1.40 1.37
CA GLY A 69 -15.30 -0.05 1.58
C GLY A 69 -14.57 0.68 2.71
N LEU A 70 -14.37 -0.01 3.84
CA LEU A 70 -13.60 0.54 4.96
C LEU A 70 -12.14 0.80 4.57
N ALA A 71 -11.50 -0.13 3.87
CA ALA A 71 -10.15 0.02 3.37
C ALA A 71 -10.01 1.21 2.42
N GLN A 72 -10.99 1.43 1.54
CA GLN A 72 -11.02 2.58 0.63
C GLN A 72 -11.16 3.92 1.37
N ILE A 73 -12.01 4.00 2.39
CA ILE A 73 -12.17 5.22 3.19
C ILE A 73 -10.87 5.52 3.94
N ILE A 74 -10.33 4.54 4.66
CA ILE A 74 -9.08 4.71 5.41
C ILE A 74 -7.93 5.09 4.47
N GLY A 75 -7.77 4.35 3.38
CA GLY A 75 -6.73 4.61 2.37
C GLY A 75 -6.87 5.99 1.73
N GLY A 76 -8.10 6.37 1.36
CA GLY A 76 -8.41 7.66 0.77
C GLY A 76 -8.10 8.83 1.71
N VAL A 77 -8.54 8.77 2.96
CA VAL A 77 -8.25 9.80 3.97
C VAL A 77 -6.76 9.88 4.26
N ALA A 78 -6.07 8.74 4.44
CA ALA A 78 -4.64 8.70 4.69
C ALA A 78 -3.82 9.29 3.53
N TYR A 79 -4.25 9.02 2.30
CA TYR A 79 -3.61 9.57 1.10
C TYR A 79 -3.89 11.07 0.93
N ALA A 80 -5.14 11.53 1.12
CA ALA A 80 -5.54 12.94 1.01
C ALA A 80 -4.79 13.81 2.01
N THR A 81 -4.79 13.43 3.29
CA THR A 81 -4.13 14.16 4.38
C THR A 81 -2.61 14.16 4.25
N GLY A 82 -2.07 13.18 3.54
CA GLY A 82 -0.63 13.05 3.36
C GLY A 82 0.12 12.48 4.55
N ILE A 83 -0.58 12.03 5.60
CA ILE A 83 0.01 11.41 6.80
C ILE A 83 0.65 10.06 6.43
N ALA A 84 -0.08 9.24 5.66
CA ALA A 84 0.34 7.91 5.25
C ALA A 84 0.12 7.70 3.74
N ARG A 85 0.77 8.52 2.90
CA ARG A 85 0.53 8.54 1.44
C ARG A 85 0.75 7.20 0.77
N ARG A 86 1.93 6.61 0.96
CA ARG A 86 2.27 5.33 0.35
C ARG A 86 1.43 4.18 0.88
N PRO A 87 1.34 3.95 2.20
CA PRO A 87 0.47 2.90 2.72
C PRO A 87 -0.99 3.13 2.35
N GLY A 88 -1.48 4.40 2.36
CA GLY A 88 -2.82 4.74 1.89
C GLY A 88 -3.05 4.36 0.43
N ALA A 89 -2.12 4.73 -0.47
CA ALA A 89 -2.21 4.38 -1.88
C ALA A 89 -2.10 2.87 -2.13
N VAL A 90 -1.25 2.15 -1.38
CA VAL A 90 -1.16 0.68 -1.44
C VAL A 90 -2.49 0.05 -1.00
N LEU A 91 -3.10 0.56 0.07
CA LEU A 91 -4.38 0.09 0.55
C LEU A 91 -5.49 0.31 -0.49
N LEU A 92 -5.48 1.48 -1.18
CA LEU A 92 -6.41 1.77 -2.27
C LEU A 92 -6.20 0.84 -3.46
N ALA A 93 -4.96 0.57 -3.86
CA ALA A 93 -4.65 -0.37 -4.92
C ALA A 93 -5.12 -1.79 -4.56
N ALA A 94 -4.84 -2.26 -3.35
CA ALA A 94 -5.29 -3.55 -2.87
C ALA A 94 -6.82 -3.66 -2.82
N ALA A 95 -7.50 -2.61 -2.35
CA ALA A 95 -8.97 -2.58 -2.27
C ALA A 95 -9.67 -2.52 -3.64
N THR A 96 -9.00 -2.04 -4.69
CA THR A 96 -9.54 -2.04 -6.06
C THR A 96 -9.33 -3.35 -6.80
N LEU A 97 -8.34 -4.15 -6.43
CA LEU A 97 -7.95 -5.36 -7.15
C LEU A 97 -9.10 -6.37 -7.33
N PRO A 98 -9.91 -6.71 -6.31
CA PRO A 98 -11.03 -7.64 -6.48
C PRO A 98 -12.06 -7.17 -7.50
N ARG A 99 -12.28 -5.86 -7.59
CA ARG A 99 -13.23 -5.26 -8.54
C ARG A 99 -12.69 -5.25 -9.97
N VAL A 100 -11.37 -5.13 -10.16
CA VAL A 100 -10.73 -5.26 -11.47
C VAL A 100 -10.88 -6.68 -11.99
N ILE A 101 -10.66 -7.68 -11.13
CA ILE A 101 -10.81 -9.09 -11.47
C ILE A 101 -12.28 -9.40 -11.81
N GLY A 102 -13.23 -9.00 -10.96
CA GLY A 102 -14.66 -9.20 -11.19
C GLY A 102 -15.24 -8.41 -12.37
N ALA A 103 -14.66 -7.26 -12.71
CA ALA A 103 -15.13 -6.45 -13.83
C ALA A 103 -14.93 -7.10 -15.20
N SER A 104 -13.99 -8.02 -15.31
CA SER A 104 -13.77 -8.78 -16.56
C SER A 104 -14.93 -9.71 -16.89
N GLU A 105 -15.71 -10.11 -15.89
CA GLU A 105 -16.81 -11.06 -16.03
C GLU A 105 -18.19 -10.36 -16.12
N SER A 106 -18.37 -9.23 -15.42
CA SER A 106 -19.70 -8.62 -15.23
C SER A 106 -19.92 -7.30 -15.95
N LYS A 107 -18.88 -6.56 -16.29
CA LYS A 107 -18.98 -5.23 -16.91
C LYS A 107 -18.34 -5.25 -18.30
N GLY A 108 -19.08 -4.90 -19.32
CA GLY A 108 -18.54 -4.77 -20.68
C GLY A 108 -17.23 -3.96 -20.76
N ARG A 109 -16.61 -3.92 -21.93
CA ARG A 109 -15.28 -3.31 -22.16
C ARG A 109 -15.04 -1.95 -21.50
N SER A 110 -16.02 -1.06 -21.51
CA SER A 110 -15.91 0.29 -20.90
C SER A 110 -15.79 0.23 -19.35
N GLY A 111 -16.56 -0.64 -18.72
CA GLY A 111 -16.50 -0.81 -17.26
C GLY A 111 -15.17 -1.41 -16.80
N MET A 112 -14.63 -2.38 -17.53
CA MET A 112 -13.32 -2.96 -17.27
C MET A 112 -12.20 -1.91 -17.42
N LEU A 113 -12.22 -1.11 -18.50
CA LEU A 113 -11.22 -0.06 -18.71
C LEU A 113 -11.24 0.99 -17.61
N SER A 114 -12.44 1.38 -17.11
CA SER A 114 -12.55 2.32 -15.99
C SER A 114 -11.93 1.76 -14.71
N GLN A 115 -12.17 0.49 -14.40
CA GLN A 115 -11.57 -0.14 -13.20
C GLN A 115 -10.04 -0.28 -13.34
N LEU A 116 -9.55 -0.62 -14.53
CA LEU A 116 -8.11 -0.68 -14.81
C LEU A 116 -7.46 0.71 -14.72
N ALA A 117 -8.12 1.76 -15.18
CA ALA A 117 -7.64 3.13 -15.07
C ALA A 117 -7.53 3.58 -13.61
N LEU A 118 -8.54 3.29 -12.78
CA LEU A 118 -8.53 3.59 -11.35
C LEU A 118 -7.43 2.80 -10.61
N PHE A 119 -7.28 1.53 -10.93
CA PHE A 119 -6.21 0.69 -10.39
C PHE A 119 -4.82 1.21 -10.79
N GLY A 120 -4.63 1.55 -12.07
CA GLY A 120 -3.39 2.15 -12.56
C GLY A 120 -3.07 3.48 -11.87
N ALA A 121 -4.09 4.32 -11.65
CA ALA A 121 -3.94 5.57 -10.90
C ALA A 121 -3.56 5.30 -9.43
N ALA A 122 -4.14 4.28 -8.78
CA ALA A 122 -3.78 3.88 -7.42
C ALA A 122 -2.33 3.37 -7.34
N ILE A 123 -1.88 2.55 -8.30
CA ILE A 123 -0.49 2.10 -8.39
C ILE A 123 0.44 3.31 -8.56
N THR A 124 0.13 4.23 -9.47
CA THR A 124 0.91 5.45 -9.67
C THR A 124 0.99 6.30 -8.40
N ALA A 125 -0.11 6.39 -7.64
CA ALA A 125 -0.16 7.08 -6.36
C ALA A 125 0.78 6.47 -5.30
N THR A 126 1.10 5.17 -5.37
CA THR A 126 2.08 4.54 -4.47
C THR A 126 3.49 5.10 -4.65
N GLN A 127 3.78 5.66 -5.81
CA GLN A 127 5.06 6.30 -6.15
C GLN A 127 5.13 7.77 -5.68
N ASP A 128 4.05 8.35 -5.15
CA ASP A 128 4.03 9.74 -4.67
C ASP A 128 4.90 9.90 -3.42
N THR A 129 6.14 10.31 -3.65
CA THR A 129 7.13 10.59 -2.60
C THR A 129 7.04 12.01 -2.06
N ALA A 130 6.23 12.89 -2.70
CA ALA A 130 6.15 14.33 -2.40
C ALA A 130 7.53 15.02 -2.33
N GLY A 131 8.46 14.59 -3.15
CA GLY A 131 9.84 15.11 -3.16
C GLY A 131 10.74 14.55 -2.06
N ARG A 132 10.24 13.63 -1.23
CA ARG A 132 11.11 12.89 -0.29
C ARG A 132 11.88 11.81 -1.06
N PRO A 133 13.16 11.59 -0.72
CA PRO A 133 13.95 10.54 -1.35
C PRO A 133 13.29 9.17 -1.22
N SER A 134 13.41 8.34 -2.25
CA SER A 134 12.86 6.97 -2.25
C SER A 134 13.40 6.13 -1.09
N LEU A 135 12.68 5.08 -0.70
CA LEU A 135 13.16 4.16 0.35
C LEU A 135 14.48 3.51 -0.07
N ALA A 136 14.66 3.19 -1.35
CA ALA A 136 15.90 2.66 -1.89
C ALA A 136 17.06 3.66 -1.68
N TRP A 137 16.87 4.91 -2.02
CA TRP A 137 17.86 5.96 -1.80
C TRP A 137 18.20 6.13 -0.30
N ARG A 138 17.20 6.10 0.58
CA ARG A 138 17.44 6.18 2.04
C ARG A 138 18.22 4.98 2.57
N ALA A 139 17.91 3.78 2.09
CA ALA A 139 18.63 2.57 2.45
C ALA A 139 20.08 2.63 1.97
N GLU A 140 20.33 3.12 0.75
CA GLU A 140 21.66 3.33 0.21
C GLU A 140 22.44 4.39 0.99
N GLN A 141 21.79 5.52 1.30
CA GLN A 141 22.39 6.56 2.12
C GLN A 141 22.75 6.07 3.53
N SER A 142 21.88 5.30 4.17
CA SER A 142 22.14 4.74 5.49
C SER A 142 23.30 3.75 5.46
N ARG A 143 23.42 2.92 4.42
CA ARG A 143 24.56 2.03 4.19
C ARG A 143 25.85 2.80 3.98
N ALA A 144 25.82 3.87 3.18
CA ALA A 144 26.97 4.72 2.93
C ALA A 144 27.47 5.42 4.21
N VAL A 145 26.54 5.92 5.04
CA VAL A 145 26.89 6.50 6.36
C VAL A 145 27.45 5.46 7.31
N ALA A 146 26.84 4.29 7.39
CA ALA A 146 27.34 3.18 8.22
C ALA A 146 28.74 2.76 7.79
N GLY A 147 29.02 2.64 6.49
CA GLY A 147 30.35 2.33 5.97
C GLY A 147 31.40 3.38 6.32
N LYS A 148 31.05 4.67 6.21
CA LYS A 148 31.96 5.77 6.64
C LYS A 148 32.25 5.74 8.13
N ASN A 149 31.25 5.45 8.96
CA ASN A 149 31.42 5.37 10.41
C ASN A 149 32.28 4.16 10.80
N ALA A 150 32.05 3.01 10.17
CA ALA A 150 32.87 1.80 10.39
C ALA A 150 34.35 2.08 10.02
N LYS A 151 34.62 2.74 8.89
CA LYS A 151 35.98 3.11 8.49
C LYS A 151 36.64 4.06 9.50
N LYS A 152 35.92 5.11 9.95
CA LYS A 152 36.43 6.01 11.00
C LYS A 152 36.73 5.30 12.31
N ALA A 153 35.86 4.36 12.71
CA ALA A 153 36.07 3.57 13.90
C ALA A 153 37.33 2.68 13.79
N SER A 154 37.54 1.99 12.67
CA SER A 154 38.73 1.18 12.44
C SER A 154 40.02 2.02 12.42
N GLU A 155 40.00 3.21 11.82
CA GLU A 155 41.12 4.13 11.81
C GLU A 155 41.44 4.67 13.24
N ALA A 156 40.40 4.93 14.05
CA ALA A 156 40.60 5.35 15.45
C ALA A 156 41.24 4.23 16.31
N VAL A 157 40.76 3.00 16.15
CA VAL A 157 41.33 1.83 16.81
C VAL A 157 42.77 1.63 16.38
N GLY A 158 43.10 1.68 15.11
CA GLY A 158 44.46 1.58 14.58
C GLY A 158 45.41 2.63 15.16
N ARG A 159 44.93 3.90 15.27
CA ARG A 159 45.74 4.97 15.90
C ARG A 159 46.01 4.74 17.37
N ASN A 160 44.99 4.27 18.13
CA ASN A 160 45.17 4.00 19.56
C ASN A 160 46.13 2.82 19.82
N LEU A 161 46.06 1.78 18.99
CA LEU A 161 47.01 0.64 19.09
C LEU A 161 48.45 1.08 18.75
N GLY A 162 48.66 1.89 17.72
CA GLY A 162 49.95 2.41 17.36
C GLY A 162 50.54 3.38 18.40
N GLN A 163 49.72 4.10 19.16
CA GLN A 163 50.17 4.92 20.29
C GLN A 163 50.53 4.05 21.52
N ALA A 164 49.74 3.02 21.81
CA ALA A 164 50.02 2.11 22.90
C ALA A 164 51.36 1.38 22.70
N GLU A 165 51.66 0.96 21.47
CA GLU A 165 52.94 0.31 21.14
C GLU A 165 54.16 1.23 21.30
N LYS A 166 54.02 2.53 21.02
CA LYS A 166 55.09 3.52 21.23
C LYS A 166 55.34 3.87 22.68
N ASN A 167 54.35 3.72 23.55
CA ASN A 167 54.49 4.01 25.00
C ASN A 167 55.07 2.83 25.81
N VAL A 168 55.26 1.66 25.19
CA VAL A 168 55.81 0.44 25.84
C VAL A 168 57.29 0.23 25.49
N LYS A 169 57.81 1.03 24.54
CA LYS A 169 59.26 1.10 24.24
C LYS A 169 59.91 2.26 24.95
#